data_89281971e875fb557f1c2354e180c644
#
_entry.id   89281971e875fb557f1c2354e180c644
#
_cell.length_a   1.000
_cell.length_b   1.000
_cell.length_c   1.000
_cell.angle_alpha   90.00
_cell.angle_beta   90.00
_cell.angle_gamma   90.00
#
_symmetry.space_group_name_H-M   'P 1'
#
loop_
_entity.id
_entity.type
_entity.pdbx_description
1 polymer ?
#
loop_
_entity_poly.entity_id
_entity_poly.type
_entity_poly.pdbx_seq_one_letter_code
_entity_poly.pdbx_strand_id
1 'polypeptide(L)'
;MSYTVENNIQLSKNFKLSEFACKHCGRIMVDMNLVYALQKMRDIVGPINVEIGYRCPEWNKTIPNAAANSLHIHGKAADIHCGHPYNEALRDIAEQCGFTGIGLYDTWIHVDVGDTVRRWDERTTKKYKHYEIMGAHVVEVDPLALSHVWLKGSNRKKPDKLPYMNMVNCMFYDFDTSTVFRLLIQDGKVLSEIKSYDQWDKKGTFIIYKDGSVEVRTIGRNEFASLNVSKIHLAFQGFNLDYEANGSKSLIESMRAEGWGSGKDDIFHRVCYRPGFGWNPSKKKVVVAVKKTNATGLRSLMRSLGCTYRGNTQAIGGDSGGSIALKVSGKLLVNGNREQVSILTW
;
A
#
# COMPACT_ATOMS: atom_id res chain seq x y z
N MET A 1 -37.15 37.49 -12.53
CA MET A 1 -35.90 38.14 -12.95
C MET A 1 -34.83 37.04 -13.00
N SER A 2 -34.37 36.65 -14.19
CA SER A 2 -33.27 35.71 -14.34
C SER A 2 -31.96 36.51 -14.27
N TYR A 3 -31.18 36.29 -13.24
CA TYR A 3 -29.83 36.84 -13.18
C TYR A 3 -28.91 35.91 -13.99
N THR A 4 -28.50 36.31 -15.18
CA THR A 4 -27.35 35.77 -15.86
C THR A 4 -26.11 36.30 -15.13
N VAL A 5 -25.60 35.55 -14.16
CA VAL A 5 -24.26 35.79 -13.65
C VAL A 5 -23.29 35.45 -14.80
N GLU A 6 -22.43 36.40 -15.17
CA GLU A 6 -21.32 36.12 -16.08
C GLU A 6 -20.39 35.10 -15.38
N ASN A 7 -20.67 33.80 -15.58
CA ASN A 7 -19.96 32.68 -14.96
C ASN A 7 -18.56 32.44 -15.56
N ASN A 8 -17.95 33.45 -16.16
CA ASN A 8 -16.69 33.35 -16.88
C ASN A 8 -15.48 33.87 -16.07
N ILE A 9 -15.62 33.98 -14.75
CA ILE A 9 -14.53 34.45 -13.87
C ILE A 9 -13.45 33.35 -13.81
N GLN A 10 -12.24 33.71 -14.18
CA GLN A 10 -11.06 32.84 -14.07
C GLN A 10 -10.58 32.83 -12.62
N LEU A 11 -10.54 31.65 -12.00
CA LEU A 11 -10.09 31.48 -10.61
C LEU A 11 -8.61 31.11 -10.51
N SER A 12 -8.11 30.38 -11.51
CA SER A 12 -6.69 30.01 -11.64
C SER A 12 -6.34 29.84 -13.11
N LYS A 13 -5.10 29.47 -13.42
CA LYS A 13 -4.63 29.29 -14.80
C LYS A 13 -5.58 28.43 -15.65
N ASN A 14 -6.22 27.42 -15.07
CA ASN A 14 -6.99 26.43 -15.82
C ASN A 14 -8.41 26.21 -15.28
N PHE A 15 -8.85 26.89 -14.24
CA PHE A 15 -10.18 26.71 -13.65
C PHE A 15 -10.99 27.99 -13.66
N LYS A 16 -12.24 27.88 -14.08
CA LYS A 16 -13.23 28.95 -14.09
C LYS A 16 -14.26 28.73 -13.00
N LEU A 17 -14.87 29.83 -12.52
CA LEU A 17 -15.90 29.79 -11.49
C LEU A 17 -17.08 28.90 -11.88
N SER A 18 -17.49 28.94 -13.15
CA SER A 18 -18.62 28.15 -13.68
C SER A 18 -18.43 26.63 -13.53
N GLU A 19 -17.21 26.14 -13.49
CA GLU A 19 -16.94 24.69 -13.35
C GLU A 19 -17.36 24.15 -11.97
N PHE A 20 -17.50 25.01 -10.97
CA PHE A 20 -17.92 24.67 -9.62
C PHE A 20 -19.42 24.87 -9.36
N ALA A 21 -20.21 25.21 -10.37
CA ALA A 21 -21.63 25.47 -10.23
C ALA A 21 -22.39 24.19 -9.82
N CYS A 22 -23.36 24.36 -8.92
CA CYS A 22 -24.28 23.30 -8.56
C CYS A 22 -25.14 22.90 -9.75
N LYS A 23 -25.09 21.64 -10.16
CA LYS A 23 -25.88 21.10 -11.29
C LYS A 23 -27.39 21.13 -11.05
N HIS A 24 -27.85 21.26 -9.79
CA HIS A 24 -29.26 21.31 -9.45
C HIS A 24 -29.83 22.73 -9.49
N CYS A 25 -29.12 23.72 -8.92
CA CYS A 25 -29.68 25.06 -8.76
C CYS A 25 -28.84 26.18 -9.39
N GLY A 26 -27.70 25.86 -10.02
CA GLY A 26 -26.80 26.82 -10.66
C GLY A 26 -26.01 27.72 -9.70
N ARG A 27 -26.31 27.73 -8.39
CA ARG A 27 -25.52 28.50 -7.41
C ARG A 27 -24.08 27.99 -7.34
N ILE A 28 -23.16 28.89 -7.01
CA ILE A 28 -21.74 28.59 -6.90
C ILE A 28 -21.27 28.98 -5.50
N MET A 29 -20.50 28.10 -4.91
CA MET A 29 -19.66 28.35 -3.75
C MET A 29 -18.38 27.57 -3.95
N VAL A 30 -17.22 28.20 -3.78
CA VAL A 30 -15.93 27.54 -3.92
C VAL A 30 -14.90 28.15 -2.98
N ASP A 31 -14.19 27.31 -2.27
CA ASP A 31 -13.03 27.68 -1.43
C ASP A 31 -11.80 27.81 -2.33
N MET A 32 -11.08 28.91 -2.23
CA MET A 32 -9.88 29.13 -3.06
C MET A 32 -8.74 28.14 -2.76
N ASN A 33 -8.67 27.58 -1.55
CA ASN A 33 -7.70 26.52 -1.25
C ASN A 33 -7.98 25.26 -2.08
N LEU A 34 -9.28 24.93 -2.31
CA LEU A 34 -9.66 23.84 -3.22
C LEU A 34 -9.15 24.13 -4.65
N VAL A 35 -9.36 25.35 -5.14
CA VAL A 35 -8.92 25.75 -6.50
C VAL A 35 -7.40 25.68 -6.64
N TYR A 36 -6.66 26.17 -5.64
CA TYR A 36 -5.19 26.11 -5.65
C TYR A 36 -4.66 24.66 -5.60
N ALA A 37 -5.26 23.80 -4.79
CA ALA A 37 -4.89 22.40 -4.73
C ALA A 37 -5.20 21.67 -6.06
N LEU A 38 -6.36 21.96 -6.67
CA LEU A 38 -6.74 21.44 -8.00
C LEU A 38 -5.77 21.92 -9.09
N GLN A 39 -5.35 23.20 -9.06
CA GLN A 39 -4.37 23.71 -10.02
C GLN A 39 -3.03 23.00 -9.90
N LYS A 40 -2.51 22.82 -8.68
CA LYS A 40 -1.27 22.05 -8.43
C LYS A 40 -1.38 20.62 -8.96
N MET A 41 -2.51 19.97 -8.69
CA MET A 41 -2.74 18.61 -9.17
C MET A 41 -2.80 18.57 -10.70
N ARG A 42 -3.50 19.50 -11.35
CA ARG A 42 -3.59 19.61 -12.80
C ARG A 42 -2.24 19.83 -13.48
N ASP A 43 -1.35 20.58 -12.85
CA ASP A 43 0.01 20.83 -13.36
C ASP A 43 0.86 19.53 -13.37
N ILE A 44 0.51 18.53 -12.55
CA ILE A 44 1.16 17.22 -12.48
C ILE A 44 0.48 16.20 -13.39
N VAL A 45 -0.87 16.06 -13.28
CA VAL A 45 -1.62 14.98 -13.93
C VAL A 45 -2.20 15.36 -15.30
N GLY A 46 -2.04 16.62 -15.72
CA GLY A 46 -2.67 17.13 -16.95
C GLY A 46 -4.14 17.54 -16.72
N PRO A 47 -4.96 17.55 -17.77
CA PRO A 47 -6.33 18.05 -17.70
C PRO A 47 -7.18 17.40 -16.61
N ILE A 48 -7.84 18.23 -15.81
CA ILE A 48 -8.83 17.84 -14.80
C ILE A 48 -10.17 18.42 -15.21
N ASN A 49 -11.22 17.63 -15.16
CA ASN A 49 -12.62 18.05 -15.31
C ASN A 49 -13.33 17.96 -13.96
N VAL A 50 -13.92 19.04 -13.50
CA VAL A 50 -14.74 19.08 -12.28
C VAL A 50 -16.15 18.57 -12.62
N GLU A 51 -16.45 17.36 -12.17
CA GLU A 51 -17.78 16.76 -12.38
C GLU A 51 -18.81 17.34 -11.40
N ILE A 52 -18.45 17.43 -10.12
CA ILE A 52 -19.28 18.03 -9.07
C ILE A 52 -18.39 18.95 -8.23
N GLY A 53 -18.69 20.25 -8.23
CA GLY A 53 -18.11 21.22 -7.31
C GLY A 53 -19.05 21.48 -6.13
N TYR A 54 -19.69 22.66 -6.10
CA TYR A 54 -20.71 22.99 -5.11
C TYR A 54 -21.96 22.14 -5.29
N ARG A 55 -22.54 21.71 -4.19
CA ARG A 55 -23.80 20.97 -4.12
C ARG A 55 -24.71 21.61 -3.09
N CYS A 56 -25.86 22.13 -3.52
CA CYS A 56 -26.80 22.76 -2.59
C CYS A 56 -27.36 21.75 -1.57
N PRO A 57 -27.75 22.21 -0.36
CA PRO A 57 -28.28 21.32 0.68
C PRO A 57 -29.48 20.49 0.22
N GLU A 58 -30.35 21.06 -0.62
CA GLU A 58 -31.53 20.41 -1.17
C GLU A 58 -31.10 19.18 -2.03
N TRP A 59 -30.16 19.39 -2.95
CA TRP A 59 -29.63 18.29 -3.77
C TRP A 59 -28.87 17.28 -2.93
N ASN A 60 -28.06 17.72 -1.96
CA ASN A 60 -27.31 16.80 -1.08
C ASN A 60 -28.22 15.80 -0.37
N LYS A 61 -29.44 16.21 0.05
CA LYS A 61 -30.42 15.32 0.70
C LYS A 61 -30.96 14.22 -0.21
N THR A 62 -30.89 14.38 -1.52
CA THR A 62 -31.40 13.40 -2.49
C THR A 62 -30.35 12.35 -2.86
N ILE A 63 -29.08 12.56 -2.52
CA ILE A 63 -27.99 11.63 -2.86
C ILE A 63 -27.93 10.53 -1.80
N PRO A 64 -28.08 9.25 -2.18
CA PRO A 64 -27.98 8.14 -1.25
C PRO A 64 -26.65 8.16 -0.50
N ASN A 65 -26.68 7.94 0.80
CA ASN A 65 -25.51 7.89 1.70
C ASN A 65 -24.64 9.16 1.74
N ALA A 66 -25.10 10.29 1.18
CA ALA A 66 -24.37 11.54 1.30
C ALA A 66 -24.34 12.01 2.77
N ALA A 67 -23.14 12.41 3.24
CA ALA A 67 -23.00 12.99 4.56
C ALA A 67 -23.86 14.28 4.67
N ALA A 68 -24.62 14.42 5.77
CA ALA A 68 -25.47 15.61 5.99
C ALA A 68 -24.64 16.91 5.97
N ASN A 69 -23.41 16.86 6.48
CA ASN A 69 -22.44 17.96 6.48
C ASN A 69 -21.32 17.72 5.45
N SER A 70 -21.71 17.42 4.21
CA SER A 70 -20.76 17.20 3.10
C SER A 70 -19.98 18.47 2.77
N LEU A 71 -18.67 18.34 2.52
CA LEU A 71 -17.83 19.50 2.14
C LEU A 71 -18.19 20.10 0.77
N HIS A 72 -18.94 19.40 -0.08
CA HIS A 72 -19.53 19.98 -1.28
C HIS A 72 -20.54 21.11 -0.97
N ILE A 73 -21.31 21.02 0.13
CA ILE A 73 -22.25 22.09 0.50
C ILE A 73 -21.56 23.34 1.06
N HIS A 74 -20.27 23.24 1.33
CA HIS A 74 -19.42 24.35 1.79
C HIS A 74 -18.44 24.83 0.70
N GLY A 75 -18.53 24.29 -0.53
CA GLY A 75 -17.62 24.63 -1.63
C GLY A 75 -16.18 24.18 -1.40
N LYS A 76 -15.94 23.26 -0.47
CA LYS A 76 -14.61 22.77 -0.08
C LYS A 76 -14.26 21.41 -0.70
N ALA A 77 -15.10 20.85 -1.56
CA ALA A 77 -14.88 19.56 -2.19
C ALA A 77 -15.19 19.57 -3.68
N ALA A 78 -14.54 18.67 -4.41
CA ALA A 78 -14.81 18.39 -5.81
C ALA A 78 -14.71 16.89 -6.10
N ASP A 79 -15.63 16.39 -6.92
CA ASP A 79 -15.51 15.12 -7.60
C ASP A 79 -14.96 15.39 -9.00
N ILE A 80 -13.83 14.77 -9.35
CA ILE A 80 -13.07 15.11 -10.54
C ILE A 80 -12.73 13.91 -11.39
N HIS A 81 -12.63 14.15 -12.72
CA HIS A 81 -12.07 13.23 -13.68
C HIS A 81 -10.73 13.73 -14.21
N CYS A 82 -9.79 12.82 -14.45
CA CYS A 82 -8.51 13.11 -15.09
C CYS A 82 -8.06 11.93 -15.95
N GLY A 83 -7.04 12.13 -16.76
CA GLY A 83 -6.49 11.08 -17.63
C GLY A 83 -5.62 10.03 -16.94
N HIS A 84 -5.56 10.07 -15.61
CA HIS A 84 -4.80 9.11 -14.81
C HIS A 84 -5.67 7.96 -14.29
N PRO A 85 -5.10 6.77 -14.07
CA PRO A 85 -5.78 5.70 -13.34
C PRO A 85 -6.17 6.14 -11.92
N TYR A 86 -7.39 5.81 -11.49
CA TYR A 86 -7.90 6.11 -10.14
C TYR A 86 -7.36 5.10 -9.14
N ASN A 87 -6.11 5.24 -8.76
CA ASN A 87 -5.35 4.33 -7.91
C ASN A 87 -4.61 5.08 -6.79
N GLU A 88 -3.80 4.35 -6.04
CA GLU A 88 -3.03 4.87 -4.93
C GLU A 88 -2.04 5.95 -5.35
N ALA A 89 -1.43 5.83 -6.55
CA ALA A 89 -0.50 6.84 -7.05
C ALA A 89 -1.20 8.20 -7.30
N LEU A 90 -2.41 8.17 -7.85
CA LEU A 90 -3.23 9.38 -8.01
C LEU A 90 -3.61 10.01 -6.67
N ARG A 91 -3.96 9.17 -5.68
CA ARG A 91 -4.22 9.62 -4.32
C ARG A 91 -2.99 10.28 -3.71
N ASP A 92 -1.80 9.69 -3.86
CA ASP A 92 -0.55 10.23 -3.31
C ASP A 92 -0.19 11.59 -3.95
N ILE A 93 -0.47 11.76 -5.25
CA ILE A 93 -0.36 13.05 -5.94
C ILE A 93 -1.35 14.07 -5.34
N ALA A 94 -2.61 13.68 -5.13
CA ALA A 94 -3.61 14.56 -4.54
C ALA A 94 -3.20 15.00 -3.12
N GLU A 95 -2.64 14.09 -2.32
CA GLU A 95 -2.14 14.40 -0.98
C GLU A 95 -0.98 15.42 -1.02
N GLN A 96 -0.02 15.25 -1.92
CA GLN A 96 1.08 16.21 -2.13
C GLN A 96 0.58 17.58 -2.58
N CYS A 97 -0.57 17.66 -3.24
CA CYS A 97 -1.19 18.91 -3.64
C CYS A 97 -1.92 19.64 -2.50
N GLY A 98 -2.08 19.00 -1.33
CA GLY A 98 -2.66 19.61 -0.13
C GLY A 98 -4.10 19.22 0.15
N PHE A 99 -4.68 18.22 -0.53
CA PHE A 99 -5.99 17.71 -0.19
C PHE A 99 -5.98 16.93 1.12
N THR A 100 -6.96 17.19 1.97
CA THR A 100 -7.13 16.54 3.27
C THR A 100 -8.09 15.35 3.20
N GLY A 101 -9.18 15.45 2.43
CA GLY A 101 -10.06 14.33 2.12
C GLY A 101 -9.81 13.81 0.71
N ILE A 102 -9.64 12.48 0.57
CA ILE A 102 -9.43 11.84 -0.73
C ILE A 102 -10.18 10.51 -0.76
N GLY A 103 -11.08 10.35 -1.74
CA GLY A 103 -11.84 9.13 -1.98
C GLY A 103 -11.63 8.60 -3.39
N LEU A 104 -11.24 7.32 -3.51
CA LEU A 104 -11.08 6.65 -4.79
C LEU A 104 -12.38 5.93 -5.19
N TYR A 105 -12.79 6.13 -6.44
CA TYR A 105 -13.91 5.45 -7.09
C TYR A 105 -13.43 4.85 -8.42
N ASP A 106 -14.22 4.00 -9.06
CA ASP A 106 -13.79 3.30 -10.28
C ASP A 106 -13.44 4.24 -11.45
N THR A 107 -14.13 5.37 -11.56
CA THR A 107 -14.01 6.28 -12.71
C THR A 107 -13.76 7.74 -12.34
N TRP A 108 -13.65 8.05 -11.06
CA TRP A 108 -13.45 9.41 -10.56
C TRP A 108 -12.77 9.41 -9.19
N ILE A 109 -12.31 10.56 -8.73
CA ILE A 109 -11.73 10.76 -7.41
C ILE A 109 -12.41 11.94 -6.72
N HIS A 110 -12.80 11.73 -5.46
CA HIS A 110 -13.20 12.82 -4.58
C HIS A 110 -11.98 13.46 -3.96
N VAL A 111 -11.94 14.79 -3.92
CA VAL A 111 -10.90 15.56 -3.24
C VAL A 111 -11.53 16.71 -2.44
N ASP A 112 -10.99 16.98 -1.25
CA ASP A 112 -11.46 18.11 -0.43
C ASP A 112 -10.33 18.75 0.40
N VAL A 113 -10.62 19.97 0.89
CA VAL A 113 -9.74 20.78 1.74
C VAL A 113 -10.39 21.04 3.11
N GLY A 114 -10.95 20.00 3.71
CA GLY A 114 -11.50 20.05 5.06
C GLY A 114 -10.42 20.08 6.15
N ASP A 115 -10.85 20.19 7.42
CA ASP A 115 -9.93 20.31 8.55
C ASP A 115 -9.38 18.95 9.04
N THR A 116 -9.92 17.84 8.51
CA THR A 116 -9.57 16.48 8.95
C THR A 116 -9.05 15.65 7.80
N VAL A 117 -7.94 14.96 8.00
CA VAL A 117 -7.40 14.00 7.03
C VAL A 117 -8.32 12.77 6.96
N ARG A 118 -8.84 12.49 5.79
CA ARG A 118 -9.74 11.36 5.51
C ARG A 118 -9.34 10.66 4.22
N ARG A 119 -9.39 9.32 4.24
CA ARG A 119 -9.08 8.47 3.08
C ARG A 119 -10.10 7.35 3.02
N TRP A 120 -10.66 7.10 1.82
CA TRP A 120 -11.56 5.97 1.58
C TRP A 120 -11.43 5.46 0.16
N ASP A 121 -11.92 4.26 -0.07
CA ASP A 121 -11.84 3.54 -1.35
C ASP A 121 -13.16 2.80 -1.59
N GLU A 122 -13.94 3.31 -2.52
CA GLU A 122 -15.24 2.75 -2.95
C GLU A 122 -15.16 2.09 -4.34
N ARG A 123 -13.94 1.81 -4.82
CA ARG A 123 -13.79 1.09 -6.10
C ARG A 123 -14.38 -0.31 -5.99
N THR A 124 -15.17 -0.69 -6.98
CA THR A 124 -15.75 -2.05 -7.08
C THR A 124 -14.71 -3.07 -7.51
N THR A 125 -13.74 -2.64 -8.30
CA THR A 125 -12.59 -3.45 -8.77
C THR A 125 -11.38 -3.28 -7.85
N LYS A 126 -11.55 -3.57 -6.57
CA LYS A 126 -10.41 -3.57 -5.63
C LYS A 126 -9.39 -4.63 -6.07
N LYS A 127 -8.14 -4.21 -6.26
CA LYS A 127 -7.04 -5.13 -6.58
C LYS A 127 -6.67 -6.05 -5.42
N TYR A 128 -7.42 -5.99 -4.32
CA TYR A 128 -7.21 -6.81 -3.13
C TYR A 128 -8.53 -7.21 -2.47
N LYS A 129 -8.48 -8.30 -1.69
CA LYS A 129 -9.55 -8.77 -0.81
C LYS A 129 -9.00 -8.93 0.60
N HIS A 130 -9.64 -8.34 1.60
CA HIS A 130 -9.30 -8.51 3.02
C HIS A 130 -10.35 -9.36 3.73
N TYR A 131 -9.92 -10.28 4.58
CA TYR A 131 -10.76 -11.08 5.45
C TYR A 131 -9.99 -11.57 6.68
N GLU A 132 -10.73 -12.06 7.66
CA GLU A 132 -10.16 -12.68 8.86
C GLU A 132 -10.43 -14.18 8.85
N ILE A 133 -9.40 -14.97 9.14
CA ILE A 133 -9.51 -16.42 9.27
C ILE A 133 -8.48 -16.95 10.27
N MET A 134 -8.86 -17.89 11.13
CA MET A 134 -7.96 -18.54 12.09
C MET A 134 -7.21 -17.54 12.99
N GLY A 135 -7.82 -16.39 13.32
CA GLY A 135 -7.20 -15.32 14.09
C GLY A 135 -6.09 -14.56 13.34
N ALA A 136 -6.09 -14.62 12.02
CA ALA A 136 -5.20 -13.87 11.15
C ALA A 136 -5.99 -12.85 10.33
N HIS A 137 -5.42 -11.67 10.12
CA HIS A 137 -5.83 -10.79 9.03
C HIS A 137 -5.13 -11.24 7.75
N VAL A 138 -5.90 -11.45 6.70
CA VAL A 138 -5.41 -11.93 5.41
C VAL A 138 -5.81 -10.97 4.30
N VAL A 139 -4.85 -10.59 3.46
CA VAL A 139 -5.07 -9.78 2.25
C VAL A 139 -4.61 -10.59 1.04
N GLU A 140 -5.52 -10.87 0.13
CA GLU A 140 -5.20 -11.38 -1.21
C GLU A 140 -5.10 -10.18 -2.15
N VAL A 141 -3.95 -10.00 -2.79
CA VAL A 141 -3.65 -8.82 -3.59
C VAL A 141 -3.11 -9.20 -4.96
N ASP A 142 -3.40 -8.39 -5.96
CA ASP A 142 -2.82 -8.55 -7.28
C ASP A 142 -1.30 -8.33 -7.22
N PRO A 143 -0.47 -9.22 -7.80
CA PRO A 143 0.98 -9.07 -7.72
C PRO A 143 1.49 -7.68 -8.14
N LEU A 144 0.99 -7.14 -9.25
CA LEU A 144 1.42 -5.86 -9.78
C LEU A 144 0.85 -4.63 -9.04
N ALA A 145 -0.04 -4.85 -8.06
CA ALA A 145 -0.51 -3.77 -7.18
C ALA A 145 0.44 -3.53 -6.00
N LEU A 146 1.36 -4.46 -5.70
CA LEU A 146 2.30 -4.31 -4.60
C LEU A 146 3.46 -3.39 -4.97
N SER A 147 3.79 -2.49 -4.05
CA SER A 147 4.98 -1.64 -4.13
C SER A 147 5.68 -1.58 -2.77
N HIS A 148 6.97 -1.38 -2.77
CA HIS A 148 7.75 -1.18 -1.56
C HIS A 148 8.01 0.31 -1.34
N VAL A 149 7.89 0.75 -0.09
CA VAL A 149 8.26 2.10 0.34
C VAL A 149 9.34 2.02 1.41
N TRP A 150 10.47 2.67 1.14
CA TRP A 150 11.59 2.80 2.05
C TRP A 150 11.53 4.17 2.73
N LEU A 151 11.22 4.18 4.02
CA LEU A 151 11.06 5.39 4.83
C LEU A 151 12.39 5.70 5.56
N LYS A 152 12.97 6.87 5.29
CA LYS A 152 14.25 7.30 5.88
C LYS A 152 14.09 8.62 6.62
N GLY A 153 14.90 8.83 7.66
CA GLY A 153 14.95 10.09 8.41
C GLY A 153 13.58 10.56 8.91
N SER A 154 13.21 11.79 8.65
CA SER A 154 11.95 12.40 9.06
C SER A 154 10.69 11.78 8.44
N ASN A 155 10.83 10.96 7.39
CA ASN A 155 9.73 10.23 6.77
C ASN A 155 9.34 8.97 7.57
N ARG A 156 10.18 8.54 8.51
CA ARG A 156 9.82 7.49 9.46
C ARG A 156 8.75 8.01 10.40
N LYS A 157 7.64 7.29 10.48
CA LYS A 157 6.51 7.63 11.34
C LYS A 157 5.88 6.36 11.91
N LYS A 158 5.17 6.50 13.02
CA LYS A 158 4.30 5.44 13.53
C LYS A 158 3.22 5.11 12.51
N PRO A 159 2.70 3.86 12.49
CA PRO A 159 1.75 3.40 11.47
C PRO A 159 0.50 4.25 11.34
N ASP A 160 -0.01 4.79 12.46
CA ASP A 160 -1.19 5.66 12.48
C ASP A 160 -0.97 7.02 11.80
N LYS A 161 0.28 7.48 11.74
CA LYS A 161 0.69 8.76 11.12
C LYS A 161 1.14 8.61 9.66
N LEU A 162 1.21 7.40 9.13
CA LEU A 162 1.56 7.16 7.73
C LEU A 162 0.32 7.34 6.83
N PRO A 163 0.46 7.98 5.67
CA PRO A 163 -0.66 8.34 4.80
C PRO A 163 -1.25 7.15 4.03
N TYR A 164 -0.60 6.01 4.03
CA TYR A 164 -0.98 4.86 3.21
C TYR A 164 -2.30 4.24 3.67
N MET A 165 -3.20 4.00 2.71
CA MET A 165 -4.49 3.34 2.93
C MET A 165 -4.32 1.86 3.27
N ASN A 166 -3.41 1.21 2.55
CA ASN A 166 -3.09 -0.19 2.69
C ASN A 166 -1.60 -0.32 2.88
N MET A 167 -1.17 -0.93 3.95
CA MET A 167 0.24 -1.17 4.20
C MET A 167 0.46 -2.32 5.18
N VAL A 168 1.61 -2.96 5.03
CA VAL A 168 2.16 -3.91 5.99
C VAL A 168 3.66 -3.66 6.12
N ASN A 169 4.25 -3.80 7.32
CA ASN A 169 5.70 -3.81 7.45
C ASN A 169 6.28 -5.02 6.70
N CYS A 170 7.47 -4.89 6.16
CA CYS A 170 8.01 -5.86 5.22
C CYS A 170 9.35 -6.42 5.70
N MET A 171 10.44 -5.76 5.34
CA MET A 171 11.80 -6.27 5.53
C MET A 171 12.37 -5.95 6.89
N PHE A 172 13.32 -6.77 7.32
CA PHE A 172 14.20 -6.46 8.44
C PHE A 172 15.08 -5.27 8.11
N TYR A 173 15.35 -4.42 9.10
CA TYR A 173 16.13 -3.19 8.93
C TYR A 173 16.93 -2.84 10.18
N ASP A 174 17.97 -2.05 10.00
CA ASP A 174 18.68 -1.38 11.07
C ASP A 174 17.91 -0.15 11.51
N PHE A 175 17.57 -0.07 12.79
CA PHE A 175 16.71 1.00 13.29
C PHE A 175 17.43 2.35 13.34
N ASP A 176 18.73 2.36 13.65
CA ASP A 176 19.51 3.59 13.81
C ASP A 176 19.83 4.20 12.44
N THR A 177 20.24 3.37 11.49
CA THR A 177 20.62 3.83 10.14
C THR A 177 19.46 3.88 9.16
N SER A 178 18.29 3.30 9.49
CA SER A 178 17.16 3.08 8.56
C SER A 178 17.54 2.27 7.31
N THR A 179 18.57 1.44 7.42
CA THR A 179 19.02 0.59 6.31
C THR A 179 18.20 -0.68 6.30
N VAL A 180 17.54 -0.99 5.17
CA VAL A 180 16.93 -2.32 4.97
C VAL A 180 18.02 -3.35 4.76
N PHE A 181 17.84 -4.51 5.38
CA PHE A 181 18.78 -5.60 5.23
C PHE A 181 18.45 -6.43 3.99
N ARG A 182 19.51 -6.81 3.26
CA ARG A 182 19.44 -7.74 2.14
C ARG A 182 18.87 -7.15 0.85
N LEU A 183 18.52 -8.03 -0.08
CA LEU A 183 18.09 -7.69 -1.43
C LEU A 183 16.72 -7.01 -1.43
N LEU A 184 16.68 -5.88 -2.10
CA LEU A 184 15.45 -5.17 -2.45
C LEU A 184 15.56 -4.67 -3.90
N ILE A 185 14.63 -5.10 -4.73
CA ILE A 185 14.52 -4.65 -6.13
C ILE A 185 13.12 -4.07 -6.32
N GLN A 186 13.02 -2.95 -7.03
CA GLN A 186 11.74 -2.40 -7.47
C GLN A 186 11.86 -1.82 -8.87
N ASP A 187 10.94 -2.21 -9.75
CA ASP A 187 10.81 -1.76 -11.14
C ASP A 187 12.11 -1.87 -11.97
N GLY A 188 12.85 -2.96 -11.74
CA GLY A 188 14.11 -3.22 -12.44
C GLY A 188 15.32 -2.48 -11.87
N LYS A 189 15.20 -1.88 -10.68
CA LYS A 189 16.29 -1.20 -9.99
C LYS A 189 16.63 -1.89 -8.67
N VAL A 190 17.89 -2.15 -8.43
CA VAL A 190 18.38 -2.64 -7.14
C VAL A 190 18.44 -1.47 -6.17
N LEU A 191 17.62 -1.53 -5.12
CA LEU A 191 17.57 -0.51 -4.07
C LEU A 191 18.45 -0.87 -2.87
N SER A 192 18.60 -2.17 -2.58
CA SER A 192 19.50 -2.72 -1.58
C SER A 192 20.07 -4.03 -2.06
N GLU A 193 21.35 -4.31 -1.77
CA GLU A 193 22.10 -5.46 -2.24
C GLU A 193 22.46 -6.42 -1.11
N ILE A 194 22.81 -7.66 -1.48
CA ILE A 194 23.43 -8.64 -0.60
C ILE A 194 24.89 -8.23 -0.40
N LYS A 195 25.27 -7.86 0.84
CA LYS A 195 26.60 -7.37 1.13
C LYS A 195 27.66 -8.48 1.03
N SER A 196 28.86 -8.12 0.56
CA SER A 196 29.95 -9.07 0.28
C SER A 196 30.49 -9.82 1.50
N TYR A 197 30.37 -9.25 2.69
CA TYR A 197 30.83 -9.85 3.95
C TYR A 197 29.78 -10.69 4.66
N ASP A 198 28.61 -10.88 4.06
CA ASP A 198 27.53 -11.63 4.67
C ASP A 198 27.75 -13.13 4.46
N GLN A 199 28.20 -13.82 5.51
CA GLN A 199 28.43 -15.28 5.46
C GLN A 199 27.14 -16.09 5.29
N TRP A 200 25.98 -15.50 5.62
CA TRP A 200 24.65 -16.09 5.44
C TRP A 200 23.93 -15.34 4.33
N ASP A 201 24.50 -15.34 3.13
CA ASP A 201 23.98 -14.56 2.00
C ASP A 201 22.67 -15.09 1.44
N LYS A 202 22.36 -16.38 1.65
CA LYS A 202 21.14 -17.02 1.14
C LYS A 202 19.93 -16.76 2.04
N LYS A 203 18.87 -16.22 1.46
CA LYS A 203 17.60 -15.89 2.16
C LYS A 203 16.39 -16.27 1.30
N GLY A 204 15.29 -16.58 1.96
CA GLY A 204 14.01 -16.65 1.29
C GLY A 204 13.72 -15.34 0.57
N THR A 205 13.42 -15.41 -0.72
CA THR A 205 13.20 -14.25 -1.58
C THR A 205 11.85 -14.38 -2.26
N PHE A 206 11.04 -13.34 -2.15
CA PHE A 206 9.78 -13.18 -2.85
C PHE A 206 10.01 -12.30 -4.07
N ILE A 207 9.69 -12.80 -5.26
CA ILE A 207 9.95 -12.12 -6.53
C ILE A 207 8.64 -12.01 -7.30
N ILE A 208 8.30 -10.80 -7.71
CA ILE A 208 7.20 -10.49 -8.63
C ILE A 208 7.82 -9.96 -9.91
N TYR A 209 7.53 -10.60 -11.01
CA TYR A 209 7.99 -10.14 -12.33
C TYR A 209 6.99 -9.14 -12.93
N LYS A 210 7.45 -8.35 -13.91
CA LYS A 210 6.62 -7.34 -14.60
C LYS A 210 5.45 -7.93 -15.41
N ASP A 211 5.48 -9.23 -15.69
CA ASP A 211 4.38 -9.96 -16.32
C ASP A 211 3.34 -10.47 -15.32
N GLY A 212 3.53 -10.18 -14.03
CA GLY A 212 2.66 -10.60 -12.92
C GLY A 212 2.94 -12.02 -12.41
N SER A 213 3.90 -12.74 -13.00
CA SER A 213 4.34 -14.03 -12.46
C SER A 213 5.08 -13.85 -11.12
N VAL A 214 4.99 -14.85 -10.24
CA VAL A 214 5.58 -14.81 -8.91
C VAL A 214 6.42 -16.05 -8.66
N GLU A 215 7.57 -15.85 -8.07
CA GLU A 215 8.48 -16.91 -7.63
C GLU A 215 8.88 -16.69 -6.17
N VAL A 216 8.91 -17.77 -5.41
CA VAL A 216 9.43 -17.77 -4.03
C VAL A 216 10.54 -18.82 -3.95
N ARG A 217 11.77 -18.36 -3.73
CA ARG A 217 12.94 -19.24 -3.63
C ARG A 217 14.03 -18.64 -2.76
N THR A 218 15.01 -19.44 -2.41
CA THR A 218 16.22 -18.97 -1.72
C THR A 218 17.17 -18.33 -2.72
N ILE A 219 17.62 -17.11 -2.45
CA ILE A 219 18.59 -16.38 -3.26
C ILE A 219 19.74 -15.92 -2.37
N GLY A 220 20.94 -16.24 -2.82
CA GLY A 220 22.20 -15.70 -2.34
C GLY A 220 22.88 -14.87 -3.43
N ARG A 221 24.14 -14.56 -3.20
CA ARG A 221 24.93 -13.71 -4.09
C ARG A 221 25.12 -14.30 -5.50
N ASN A 222 25.37 -15.62 -5.55
CA ASN A 222 25.57 -16.31 -6.82
C ASN A 222 24.28 -16.37 -7.64
N GLU A 223 23.17 -16.68 -6.99
CA GLU A 223 21.86 -16.73 -7.62
C GLU A 223 21.40 -15.32 -8.05
N PHE A 224 21.74 -14.29 -7.27
CA PHE A 224 21.45 -12.90 -7.62
C PHE A 224 22.14 -12.47 -8.93
N ALA A 225 23.41 -12.87 -9.14
CA ALA A 225 24.15 -12.55 -10.36
C ALA A 225 23.47 -13.09 -11.64
N SER A 226 22.66 -14.15 -11.51
CA SER A 226 21.90 -14.75 -12.62
C SER A 226 20.51 -14.14 -12.83
N LEU A 227 20.05 -13.25 -11.95
CA LEU A 227 18.73 -12.62 -12.08
C LEU A 227 18.68 -11.60 -13.20
N ASN A 228 17.66 -11.70 -14.04
CA ASN A 228 17.31 -10.61 -14.94
C ASN A 228 16.55 -9.51 -14.22
N VAL A 229 17.28 -8.62 -13.54
CA VAL A 229 16.73 -7.54 -12.69
C VAL A 229 15.75 -6.65 -13.46
N SER A 230 16.00 -6.40 -14.77
CA SER A 230 15.15 -5.54 -15.59
C SER A 230 13.71 -6.05 -15.74
N LYS A 231 13.49 -7.36 -15.59
CA LYS A 231 12.16 -8.00 -15.66
C LYS A 231 11.43 -8.03 -14.30
N ILE A 232 12.08 -7.63 -13.21
CA ILE A 232 11.50 -7.68 -11.87
C ILE A 232 10.70 -6.41 -11.60
N HIS A 233 9.44 -6.57 -11.18
CA HIS A 233 8.60 -5.51 -10.63
C HIS A 233 8.97 -5.25 -9.17
N LEU A 234 8.98 -6.31 -8.34
CA LEU A 234 9.32 -6.22 -6.92
C LEU A 234 10.03 -7.49 -6.47
N ALA A 235 11.14 -7.38 -5.75
CA ALA A 235 11.73 -8.49 -5.02
C ALA A 235 12.24 -8.03 -3.66
N PHE A 236 12.00 -8.85 -2.63
CA PHE A 236 12.43 -8.58 -1.27
C PHE A 236 12.70 -9.88 -0.50
N GLN A 237 13.53 -9.80 0.52
CA GLN A 237 13.96 -10.95 1.30
C GLN A 237 13.37 -10.98 2.72
N GLY A 238 13.11 -12.23 3.18
CA GLY A 238 12.70 -12.56 4.52
C GLY A 238 13.20 -13.97 4.88
N PHE A 239 12.72 -14.55 5.98
CA PHE A 239 13.02 -15.94 6.28
C PHE A 239 12.14 -16.89 5.47
N ASN A 240 12.77 -17.92 4.89
CA ASN A 240 12.05 -18.90 4.07
C ASN A 240 11.12 -19.75 4.95
N LEU A 241 9.86 -19.88 4.54
CA LEU A 241 8.90 -20.78 5.19
C LEU A 241 8.89 -22.17 4.58
N ASP A 242 9.63 -22.40 3.50
CA ASP A 242 9.82 -23.69 2.86
C ASP A 242 11.19 -24.28 3.21
N TYR A 243 11.24 -25.02 4.31
CA TYR A 243 12.49 -25.64 4.74
C TYR A 243 12.88 -26.86 3.90
N GLU A 244 11.93 -27.52 3.27
CA GLU A 244 12.16 -28.69 2.42
C GLU A 244 12.95 -28.32 1.16
N ALA A 245 12.72 -27.12 0.62
CA ALA A 245 13.39 -26.65 -0.60
C ALA A 245 14.92 -26.53 -0.46
N ASN A 246 15.44 -26.36 0.75
CA ASN A 246 16.90 -26.28 1.01
C ASN A 246 17.47 -27.53 1.68
N GLY A 247 16.70 -28.62 1.76
CA GLY A 247 17.13 -29.91 2.33
C GLY A 247 17.17 -29.94 3.85
N SER A 248 16.64 -28.94 4.55
CA SER A 248 16.56 -28.88 6.01
C SER A 248 15.46 -29.83 6.55
N LYS A 249 15.69 -30.41 7.73
CA LYS A 249 14.73 -31.29 8.40
C LYS A 249 13.63 -30.56 9.16
N SER A 250 13.81 -29.26 9.39
CA SER A 250 12.86 -28.42 10.08
C SER A 250 12.97 -26.96 9.67
N LEU A 251 11.89 -26.18 9.92
CA LEU A 251 11.89 -24.74 9.66
C LEU A 251 12.96 -24.02 10.49
N ILE A 252 13.20 -24.44 11.73
CA ILE A 252 14.21 -23.84 12.62
C ILE A 252 15.61 -24.06 12.05
N GLU A 253 15.90 -25.26 11.57
CA GLU A 253 17.18 -25.59 10.92
C GLU A 253 17.39 -24.72 9.67
N SER A 254 16.38 -24.60 8.82
CA SER A 254 16.40 -23.75 7.64
C SER A 254 16.64 -22.27 7.99
N MET A 255 15.92 -21.74 8.96
CA MET A 255 16.10 -20.36 9.39
C MET A 255 17.51 -20.10 9.97
N ARG A 256 18.07 -21.05 10.70
CA ARG A 256 19.46 -20.97 11.20
C ARG A 256 20.47 -21.00 10.06
N ALA A 257 20.27 -21.86 9.07
CA ALA A 257 21.10 -21.92 7.87
C ALA A 257 21.06 -20.61 7.05
N GLU A 258 19.94 -19.90 7.12
CA GLU A 258 19.80 -18.54 6.56
C GLU A 258 20.38 -17.44 7.47
N GLY A 259 20.92 -17.77 8.65
CA GLY A 259 21.47 -16.82 9.62
C GLY A 259 20.43 -15.99 10.37
N TRP A 260 19.18 -16.44 10.44
CA TRP A 260 18.18 -15.85 11.32
C TRP A 260 18.34 -16.40 12.74
N GLY A 261 18.44 -15.51 13.74
CA GLY A 261 18.44 -15.89 15.16
C GLY A 261 19.77 -16.43 15.68
N SER A 262 20.88 -15.80 15.34
CA SER A 262 22.15 -16.01 16.03
C SER A 262 22.09 -15.35 17.41
N GLY A 263 21.95 -16.14 18.49
CA GLY A 263 22.01 -15.64 19.86
C GLY A 263 20.90 -16.12 20.78
N LYS A 264 20.75 -15.44 21.93
CA LYS A 264 19.76 -15.76 22.97
C LYS A 264 18.31 -15.47 22.61
N ASP A 265 18.07 -14.76 21.49
CA ASP A 265 16.74 -14.41 21.05
C ASP A 265 16.10 -15.56 20.30
N ASP A 266 15.12 -16.16 20.93
CA ASP A 266 14.29 -17.21 20.37
C ASP A 266 13.24 -16.63 19.40
N ILE A 267 13.71 -16.02 18.30
CA ILE A 267 12.83 -15.45 17.28
C ILE A 267 11.95 -16.52 16.62
N PHE A 268 12.32 -17.80 16.73
CA PHE A 268 11.61 -18.90 16.07
C PHE A 268 10.39 -19.33 16.88
N HIS A 269 10.56 -19.50 18.19
CA HIS A 269 9.53 -19.99 19.11
C HIS A 269 8.66 -18.86 19.68
N ARG A 270 9.19 -17.65 19.72
CA ARG A 270 8.47 -16.50 20.24
C ARG A 270 7.12 -16.27 19.54
N VAL A 271 6.04 -16.23 20.31
CA VAL A 271 4.71 -15.87 19.85
C VAL A 271 4.59 -14.35 19.82
N CYS A 272 4.55 -13.78 18.62
CA CYS A 272 4.33 -12.35 18.38
C CYS A 272 3.56 -12.17 17.07
N TYR A 273 3.11 -10.96 16.78
CA TYR A 273 2.56 -10.68 15.45
C TYR A 273 3.65 -10.83 14.39
N ARG A 274 3.33 -11.57 13.33
CA ARG A 274 4.24 -11.88 12.21
C ARG A 274 3.54 -11.67 10.88
N PRO A 275 4.17 -10.97 9.94
CA PRO A 275 3.71 -10.91 8.57
C PRO A 275 4.26 -12.12 7.81
N GLY A 276 3.42 -12.70 6.95
CA GLY A 276 3.80 -13.69 5.94
C GLY A 276 3.41 -13.17 4.57
N PHE A 277 4.26 -13.42 3.59
CA PHE A 277 4.08 -13.06 2.19
C PHE A 277 4.15 -14.33 1.37
N GLY A 278 3.06 -14.72 0.72
CA GLY A 278 2.96 -15.97 0.01
C GLY A 278 2.33 -15.83 -1.37
N TRP A 279 2.59 -16.80 -2.22
CA TRP A 279 1.98 -16.95 -3.52
C TRP A 279 0.94 -18.07 -3.51
N ASN A 280 -0.30 -17.74 -3.85
CA ASN A 280 -1.34 -18.74 -4.10
C ASN A 280 -1.49 -18.92 -5.62
N PRO A 281 -0.92 -19.99 -6.21
CA PRO A 281 -0.92 -20.20 -7.66
C PRO A 281 -2.32 -20.48 -8.22
N SER A 282 -3.22 -21.09 -7.44
CA SER A 282 -4.59 -21.39 -7.87
C SER A 282 -5.42 -20.13 -8.03
N LYS A 283 -5.24 -19.15 -7.16
CA LYS A 283 -5.93 -17.86 -7.20
C LYS A 283 -5.18 -16.81 -8.02
N LYS A 284 -3.93 -17.06 -8.36
CA LYS A 284 -2.99 -16.08 -8.95
C LYS A 284 -2.94 -14.77 -8.14
N LYS A 285 -2.85 -14.90 -6.81
CA LYS A 285 -2.79 -13.78 -5.88
C LYS A 285 -1.61 -13.90 -4.93
N VAL A 286 -1.02 -12.77 -4.60
CA VAL A 286 -0.14 -12.65 -3.44
C VAL A 286 -1.01 -12.64 -2.19
N VAL A 287 -0.62 -13.43 -1.21
CA VAL A 287 -1.29 -13.52 0.09
C VAL A 287 -0.39 -12.84 1.12
N VAL A 288 -0.88 -11.76 1.71
CA VAL A 288 -0.29 -11.12 2.88
C VAL A 288 -1.11 -11.57 4.09
N ALA A 289 -0.47 -12.21 5.05
CA ALA A 289 -1.14 -12.66 6.28
C ALA A 289 -0.41 -12.12 7.51
N VAL A 290 -1.15 -11.57 8.46
CA VAL A 290 -0.61 -11.09 9.74
C VAL A 290 -1.31 -11.81 10.87
N LYS A 291 -0.54 -12.55 11.70
CA LYS A 291 -1.06 -13.33 12.82
C LYS A 291 -0.12 -13.26 14.02
N LYS A 292 -0.71 -13.29 15.23
CA LYS A 292 0.04 -13.52 16.47
C LYS A 292 0.37 -15.00 16.59
N THR A 293 1.61 -15.38 16.26
CA THR A 293 2.06 -16.78 16.16
C THR A 293 3.58 -16.87 16.22
N ASN A 294 4.14 -18.09 16.31
CA ASN A 294 5.54 -18.37 16.04
C ASN A 294 5.81 -18.67 14.55
N ALA A 295 7.04 -18.91 14.17
CA ALA A 295 7.41 -19.14 12.76
C ALA A 295 6.73 -20.40 12.17
N THR A 296 6.63 -21.49 12.93
CA THR A 296 5.96 -22.74 12.49
C THR A 296 4.45 -22.51 12.29
N GLY A 297 3.80 -21.78 13.19
CA GLY A 297 2.39 -21.43 13.04
C GLY A 297 2.13 -20.51 11.85
N LEU A 298 3.07 -19.60 11.53
CA LEU A 298 2.99 -18.78 10.31
C LEU A 298 3.05 -19.66 9.05
N ARG A 299 4.02 -20.61 9.00
CA ARG A 299 4.12 -21.56 7.88
C ARG A 299 2.82 -22.35 7.70
N SER A 300 2.27 -22.90 8.79
CA SER A 300 1.02 -23.66 8.75
C SER A 300 -0.14 -22.81 8.21
N LEU A 301 -0.22 -21.56 8.63
CA LEU A 301 -1.21 -20.61 8.11
C LEU A 301 -1.04 -20.38 6.61
N MET A 302 0.17 -20.05 6.14
CA MET A 302 0.41 -19.78 4.72
C MET A 302 0.08 -20.99 3.84
N ARG A 303 0.39 -22.21 4.30
CA ARG A 303 -0.01 -23.45 3.62
C ARG A 303 -1.53 -23.63 3.56
N SER A 304 -2.25 -23.38 4.67
CA SER A 304 -3.72 -23.46 4.69
C SER A 304 -4.39 -22.41 3.80
N LEU A 305 -3.72 -21.30 3.53
CA LEU A 305 -4.15 -20.25 2.59
C LEU A 305 -3.83 -20.59 1.13
N GLY A 306 -3.34 -21.79 0.85
CA GLY A 306 -3.01 -22.26 -0.49
C GLY A 306 -1.70 -21.72 -1.06
N CYS A 307 -0.81 -21.20 -0.21
CA CYS A 307 0.53 -20.77 -0.62
C CYS A 307 1.47 -21.99 -0.73
N THR A 308 1.12 -22.89 -1.64
CA THR A 308 1.87 -24.13 -1.89
C THR A 308 1.92 -24.45 -3.39
N TYR A 309 3.03 -25.03 -3.81
CA TYR A 309 3.19 -25.54 -5.17
C TYR A 309 3.97 -26.87 -5.14
N ARG A 310 3.39 -27.95 -5.68
CA ARG A 310 3.96 -29.31 -5.69
C ARG A 310 4.45 -29.76 -4.30
N GLY A 311 3.69 -29.46 -3.25
CA GLY A 311 4.02 -29.78 -1.87
C GLY A 311 4.88 -28.75 -1.13
N ASN A 312 5.60 -27.91 -1.84
CA ASN A 312 6.48 -26.89 -1.26
C ASN A 312 5.73 -25.64 -0.82
N THR A 313 6.18 -25.00 0.27
CA THR A 313 5.59 -23.76 0.76
C THR A 313 6.09 -22.56 -0.06
N GLN A 314 5.17 -21.83 -0.67
CA GLN A 314 5.47 -20.65 -1.49
C GLN A 314 5.28 -19.39 -0.66
N ALA A 315 6.09 -19.21 0.38
CA ALA A 315 5.99 -18.07 1.27
C ALA A 315 7.28 -17.75 2.02
N ILE A 316 7.42 -16.48 2.41
CA ILE A 316 8.46 -15.98 3.33
C ILE A 316 7.80 -15.26 4.50
N GLY A 317 8.52 -15.13 5.62
CA GLY A 317 8.14 -14.28 6.74
C GLY A 317 8.97 -13.00 6.77
N GLY A 318 8.35 -11.89 7.16
CA GLY A 318 9.01 -10.59 7.29
C GLY A 318 9.33 -10.21 8.74
N ASP A 319 9.71 -8.94 8.93
CA ASP A 319 10.01 -8.38 10.25
C ASP A 319 8.78 -8.39 11.16
N SER A 320 8.97 -8.66 12.43
CA SER A 320 7.92 -9.01 13.38
C SER A 320 8.07 -8.31 14.73
N GLY A 321 7.16 -8.58 15.65
CA GLY A 321 7.18 -8.00 17.01
C GLY A 321 6.80 -6.53 17.03
N GLY A 322 7.65 -5.65 17.57
CA GLY A 322 7.36 -4.23 17.71
C GLY A 322 7.28 -3.44 16.40
N SER A 323 7.85 -3.97 15.32
CA SER A 323 7.82 -3.36 13.98
C SER A 323 6.55 -3.66 13.20
N ILE A 324 5.72 -4.61 13.65
CA ILE A 324 4.54 -5.04 12.92
C ILE A 324 3.51 -3.92 12.75
N ALA A 325 3.00 -3.75 11.55
CA ALA A 325 1.87 -2.89 11.25
C ALA A 325 1.06 -3.49 10.10
N LEU A 326 -0.24 -3.41 10.20
CA LEU A 326 -1.15 -3.72 9.10
C LEU A 326 -2.25 -2.66 9.06
N LYS A 327 -2.36 -1.97 7.94
CA LYS A 327 -3.47 -1.05 7.64
C LYS A 327 -4.17 -1.50 6.37
N VAL A 328 -5.49 -1.54 6.41
CA VAL A 328 -6.31 -1.92 5.25
C VAL A 328 -7.49 -0.95 5.16
N SER A 329 -7.71 -0.39 3.98
CA SER A 329 -8.74 0.63 3.72
C SER A 329 -8.68 1.80 4.73
N GLY A 330 -7.47 2.24 5.10
CA GLY A 330 -7.24 3.32 6.06
C GLY A 330 -7.35 2.90 7.54
N LYS A 331 -7.89 1.73 7.85
CA LYS A 331 -8.04 1.23 9.23
C LYS A 331 -6.77 0.49 9.66
N LEU A 332 -6.17 0.93 10.76
CA LEU A 332 -5.03 0.24 11.37
C LEU A 332 -5.54 -0.98 12.15
N LEU A 333 -5.22 -2.18 11.65
CA LEU A 333 -5.68 -3.46 12.20
C LEU A 333 -4.68 -4.06 13.20
N VAL A 334 -3.39 -3.90 12.91
CA VAL A 334 -2.29 -4.33 13.79
C VAL A 334 -1.31 -3.19 13.96
N ASN A 335 -0.92 -2.90 15.20
CA ASN A 335 -0.01 -1.81 15.54
C ASN A 335 1.05 -2.27 16.54
N GLY A 336 2.30 -2.44 16.09
CA GLY A 336 3.46 -2.72 16.93
C GLY A 336 4.07 -1.48 17.59
N ASN A 337 3.53 -0.30 17.31
CA ASN A 337 3.87 0.99 17.90
C ASN A 337 5.29 1.53 17.63
N ARG A 338 6.04 0.95 16.69
CA ARG A 338 7.33 1.47 16.22
C ARG A 338 7.17 2.30 14.95
N GLU A 339 8.09 3.22 14.71
CA GLU A 339 8.22 3.90 13.43
C GLU A 339 8.56 2.89 12.34
N GLN A 340 7.99 3.09 11.16
CA GLN A 340 8.18 2.19 10.04
C GLN A 340 9.37 2.64 9.18
N VAL A 341 10.15 1.68 8.68
CA VAL A 341 11.28 1.89 7.75
C VAL A 341 11.01 1.21 6.42
N SER A 342 10.44 0.02 6.45
CA SER A 342 10.21 -0.82 5.27
C SER A 342 8.77 -1.30 5.28
N ILE A 343 7.98 -0.88 4.31
CA ILE A 343 6.58 -1.28 4.16
C ILE A 343 6.27 -1.70 2.72
N LEU A 344 5.34 -2.64 2.58
CA LEU A 344 4.63 -2.88 1.33
C LEU A 344 3.31 -2.13 1.34
N THR A 345 2.92 -1.60 0.19
CA THR A 345 1.64 -0.91 -0.06
C THR A 345 0.96 -1.51 -1.29
N TRP A 346 -0.39 -1.37 -1.36
CA TRP A 346 -1.20 -1.84 -2.49
C TRP A 346 -2.47 -1.03 -2.69
#